data_a2157518dd2510eaaee759cb57f4466c
#
_entry.id   a2157518dd2510eaaee759cb57f4466c
#
_cell.length_a   1.000
_cell.length_b   1.000
_cell.length_c   1.000
_cell.angle_alpha   90.00
_cell.angle_beta   90.00
_cell.angle_gamma   90.00
#
_symmetry.space_group_name_H-M   'P 1'
#
loop_
_entity.id
_entity.type
_entity.pdbx_description
1 polymer ?
#
loop_
_entity_poly.entity_id
_entity_poly.type
_entity_poly.pdbx_seq_one_letter_code
_entity_poly.pdbx_strand_id
1 'polypeptide(L)'
;MMSARWFQSLLDVDPGVAEALVSHQDVPPEKSGGPEAAEGCVRDWLARQFPCPSMAVLAGVSQVDLMEPLLARIGTIRLLLVERNLERLAGALNGVDSPVLAQAIRDRRLIVDVGLSEEDGIERFLLAADYSRVPNIKLLDARPLAEADIQMADEMTRSARDLLRTQACDMSTRKKFGKEWQQQTLRNIPHIIRHPGVQSLFGQFAGVPALVVGAGPSLDDVIPYIRKFRQRFVVICVG
;
A
#
# COMPACT_ATOMS: atom_id res chain seq x y z
N MET A 1 0.98 -29.08 10.57
CA MET A 1 2.18 -28.29 10.14
C MET A 1 1.88 -27.75 8.76
N MET A 2 1.78 -26.43 8.62
CA MET A 2 1.56 -25.80 7.30
C MET A 2 2.79 -26.03 6.42
N SER A 3 2.77 -27.10 5.63
CA SER A 3 3.84 -27.45 4.69
C SER A 3 3.53 -26.96 3.26
N ALA A 4 2.48 -26.17 3.09
CA ALA A 4 2.05 -25.68 1.79
C ALA A 4 3.10 -24.73 1.18
N ARG A 5 3.31 -24.83 -0.13
CA ARG A 5 4.30 -24.04 -0.87
C ARG A 5 4.06 -22.52 -0.76
N TRP A 6 2.80 -22.10 -0.74
CA TRP A 6 2.45 -20.69 -0.59
C TRP A 6 2.85 -20.14 0.78
N PHE A 7 2.76 -20.95 1.84
CA PHE A 7 3.12 -20.56 3.20
C PHE A 7 4.63 -20.31 3.31
N GLN A 8 5.46 -21.18 2.73
CA GLN A 8 6.91 -20.95 2.67
C GLN A 8 7.22 -19.65 1.92
N SER A 9 6.51 -19.37 0.83
CA SER A 9 6.67 -18.12 0.08
C SER A 9 6.23 -16.90 0.88
N LEU A 10 5.20 -17.03 1.72
CA LEU A 10 4.76 -15.97 2.63
C LEU A 10 5.80 -15.71 3.73
N LEU A 11 6.38 -16.77 4.29
CA LEU A 11 7.44 -16.65 5.30
C LEU A 11 8.66 -15.90 4.77
N ASP A 12 9.01 -16.11 3.51
CA ASP A 12 10.13 -15.43 2.85
C ASP A 12 9.85 -13.96 2.54
N VAL A 13 8.59 -13.59 2.27
CA VAL A 13 8.19 -12.24 1.82
C VAL A 13 7.62 -11.39 2.95
N ASP A 14 6.83 -11.98 3.83
CA ASP A 14 6.16 -11.32 4.96
C ASP A 14 6.15 -12.25 6.19
N PRO A 15 7.28 -12.36 6.91
CA PRO A 15 7.39 -13.24 8.05
C PRO A 15 6.41 -12.90 9.18
N GLY A 16 6.06 -11.63 9.37
CA GLY A 16 5.12 -11.20 10.42
C GLY A 16 3.71 -11.77 10.21
N VAL A 17 3.21 -11.74 8.97
CA VAL A 17 1.92 -12.37 8.62
C VAL A 17 2.01 -13.89 8.72
N ALA A 18 3.11 -14.49 8.27
CA ALA A 18 3.28 -15.93 8.35
C ALA A 18 3.33 -16.43 9.82
N GLU A 19 4.07 -15.75 10.69
CA GLU A 19 4.14 -16.08 12.13
C GLU A 19 2.78 -15.95 12.82
N ALA A 20 2.01 -14.91 12.48
CA ALA A 20 0.65 -14.74 13.00
C ALA A 20 -0.28 -15.88 12.60
N LEU A 21 -0.15 -16.45 11.40
CA LEU A 21 -0.94 -17.58 10.93
C LEU A 21 -0.52 -18.92 11.56
N VAL A 22 0.75 -19.08 11.94
CA VAL A 22 1.23 -20.33 12.58
C VAL A 22 0.49 -20.62 13.88
N SER A 23 0.17 -19.60 14.67
CA SER A 23 -0.54 -19.78 15.94
C SER A 23 -1.98 -20.32 15.77
N HIS A 24 -2.51 -20.32 14.54
CA HIS A 24 -3.89 -20.74 14.22
C HIS A 24 -3.93 -21.96 13.26
N GLN A 25 -2.83 -22.72 13.13
CA GLN A 25 -2.72 -23.81 12.14
C GLN A 25 -3.66 -25.02 12.40
N ASP A 26 -4.21 -25.14 13.59
CA ASP A 26 -5.10 -26.27 13.97
C ASP A 26 -6.58 -26.01 13.64
N VAL A 27 -6.90 -24.86 13.04
CA VAL A 27 -8.27 -24.55 12.62
C VAL A 27 -8.67 -25.45 11.44
N PRO A 28 -9.84 -26.13 11.50
CA PRO A 28 -10.28 -26.98 10.42
C PRO A 28 -10.53 -26.19 9.13
N PRO A 29 -10.30 -26.81 7.95
CA PRO A 29 -10.50 -26.12 6.68
C PRO A 29 -11.95 -25.72 6.47
N GLU A 30 -12.15 -24.49 6.02
CA GLU A 30 -13.47 -23.98 5.62
C GLU A 30 -13.85 -24.60 4.25
N LYS A 31 -15.12 -25.05 4.13
CA LYS A 31 -15.59 -25.64 2.86
C LYS A 31 -15.77 -24.55 1.81
N SER A 32 -14.90 -24.55 0.82
CA SER A 32 -15.04 -23.71 -0.38
C SER A 32 -15.83 -24.44 -1.49
N GLY A 33 -16.33 -23.70 -2.46
CA GLY A 33 -16.88 -24.27 -3.70
C GLY A 33 -15.80 -25.03 -4.48
N GLY A 34 -16.19 -26.02 -5.28
CA GLY A 34 -15.23 -26.76 -6.11
C GLY A 34 -14.53 -25.86 -7.16
N PRO A 35 -13.36 -26.27 -7.70
CA PRO A 35 -12.55 -25.46 -8.62
C PRO A 35 -13.30 -25.01 -9.88
N GLU A 36 -14.18 -25.83 -10.46
CA GLU A 36 -14.99 -25.45 -11.62
C GLU A 36 -15.98 -24.31 -11.32
N ALA A 37 -16.57 -24.30 -10.11
CA ALA A 37 -17.45 -23.23 -9.66
C ALA A 37 -16.66 -21.94 -9.46
N ALA A 38 -15.45 -22.00 -8.91
CA ALA A 38 -14.56 -20.86 -8.73
C ALA A 38 -14.15 -20.24 -10.08
N GLU A 39 -13.78 -21.06 -11.07
CA GLU A 39 -13.46 -20.58 -12.42
C GLU A 39 -14.66 -19.92 -13.11
N GLY A 40 -15.85 -20.48 -12.93
CA GLY A 40 -17.09 -19.88 -13.42
C GLY A 40 -17.33 -18.49 -12.85
N CYS A 41 -17.23 -18.34 -11.52
CA CYS A 41 -17.39 -17.07 -10.83
C CYS A 41 -16.38 -16.02 -11.30
N VAL A 42 -15.11 -16.40 -11.44
CA VAL A 42 -14.06 -15.49 -11.93
C VAL A 42 -14.33 -15.02 -13.35
N ARG A 43 -14.70 -15.95 -14.24
CA ARG A 43 -15.04 -15.62 -15.63
C ARG A 43 -16.19 -14.63 -15.70
N ASP A 44 -17.27 -14.87 -14.95
CA ASP A 44 -18.47 -14.05 -14.97
C ASP A 44 -18.22 -12.68 -14.32
N TRP A 45 -17.38 -12.62 -13.28
CA TRP A 45 -16.94 -11.38 -12.69
C TRP A 45 -16.13 -10.56 -13.68
N LEU A 46 -15.14 -11.17 -14.35
CA LEU A 46 -14.31 -10.48 -15.34
C LEU A 46 -15.10 -9.97 -16.54
N ALA A 47 -16.12 -10.71 -16.97
CA ALA A 47 -16.99 -10.28 -18.07
C ALA A 47 -17.75 -8.97 -17.79
N ARG A 48 -17.95 -8.66 -16.51
CA ARG A 48 -18.60 -7.41 -16.06
C ARG A 48 -17.61 -6.26 -15.88
N GLN A 49 -16.29 -6.52 -15.93
CA GLN A 49 -15.27 -5.51 -15.70
C GLN A 49 -14.77 -4.89 -17.01
N PHE A 50 -14.99 -3.59 -17.17
CA PHE A 50 -14.40 -2.83 -18.28
C PHE A 50 -13.89 -1.47 -17.77
N PRO A 51 -12.64 -1.10 -18.01
CA PRO A 51 -11.55 -1.96 -18.50
C PRO A 51 -11.19 -3.08 -17.53
N CYS A 52 -10.47 -4.11 -18.02
CA CYS A 52 -9.99 -5.21 -17.17
C CYS A 52 -9.20 -4.67 -15.97
N PRO A 53 -9.47 -5.13 -14.75
CA PRO A 53 -8.77 -4.67 -13.57
C PRO A 53 -7.30 -5.06 -13.60
N SER A 54 -6.43 -4.13 -13.20
CA SER A 54 -5.02 -4.40 -12.95
C SER A 54 -4.77 -4.81 -11.49
N MET A 55 -5.69 -4.43 -10.63
CA MET A 55 -5.64 -4.68 -9.19
C MET A 55 -7.02 -5.05 -8.66
N ALA A 56 -7.09 -6.01 -7.75
CA ALA A 56 -8.33 -6.38 -7.08
C ALA A 56 -8.13 -6.51 -5.57
N VAL A 57 -9.15 -6.14 -4.80
CA VAL A 57 -9.22 -6.30 -3.35
C VAL A 57 -10.20 -7.41 -3.03
N LEU A 58 -9.76 -8.38 -2.24
CA LEU A 58 -10.58 -9.42 -1.65
C LEU A 58 -10.78 -9.07 -0.18
N ALA A 59 -12.03 -8.93 0.24
CA ALA A 59 -12.37 -8.73 1.64
C ALA A 59 -12.95 -10.01 2.21
N GLY A 60 -12.37 -10.45 3.31
CA GLY A 60 -12.77 -11.68 3.97
C GLY A 60 -12.34 -12.94 3.23
N VAL A 61 -12.69 -14.09 3.83
CA VAL A 61 -12.27 -15.41 3.34
C VAL A 61 -13.24 -16.07 2.35
N SER A 62 -14.43 -15.51 2.20
CA SER A 62 -15.50 -16.12 1.38
C SER A 62 -15.15 -16.29 -0.10
N GLN A 63 -14.10 -15.64 -0.56
CA GLN A 63 -13.65 -15.64 -1.95
C GLN A 63 -12.18 -16.07 -2.12
N VAL A 64 -11.58 -16.69 -1.10
CA VAL A 64 -10.17 -17.15 -1.13
C VAL A 64 -9.95 -18.18 -2.25
N ASP A 65 -10.93 -19.03 -2.52
CA ASP A 65 -10.87 -20.01 -3.60
C ASP A 65 -10.86 -19.39 -5.01
N LEU A 66 -11.24 -18.12 -5.14
CA LEU A 66 -11.21 -17.39 -6.42
C LEU A 66 -9.81 -16.82 -6.74
N MET A 67 -8.91 -16.77 -5.76
CA MET A 67 -7.57 -16.17 -5.97
C MET A 67 -6.76 -16.92 -7.01
N GLU A 68 -6.70 -18.26 -6.92
CA GLU A 68 -5.91 -19.06 -7.84
C GLU A 68 -6.39 -18.94 -9.29
N PRO A 69 -7.68 -19.18 -9.63
CA PRO A 69 -8.15 -19.04 -10.99
C PRO A 69 -8.04 -17.60 -11.52
N LEU A 70 -8.17 -16.58 -10.67
CA LEU A 70 -8.01 -15.20 -11.08
C LEU A 70 -6.55 -14.87 -11.42
N LEU A 71 -5.61 -15.28 -10.59
CA LEU A 71 -4.17 -15.10 -10.80
C LEU A 71 -3.63 -15.88 -11.99
N ALA A 72 -4.17 -17.07 -12.23
CA ALA A 72 -3.82 -17.89 -13.38
C ALA A 72 -4.35 -17.30 -14.69
N ARG A 73 -5.58 -16.73 -14.65
CA ARG A 73 -6.23 -16.19 -15.85
C ARG A 73 -5.66 -14.84 -16.28
N ILE A 74 -5.28 -13.99 -15.30
CA ILE A 74 -4.68 -12.68 -15.57
C ILE A 74 -3.30 -12.63 -14.92
N GLY A 75 -2.29 -13.02 -15.67
CA GLY A 75 -0.91 -13.10 -15.17
C GLY A 75 -0.32 -11.79 -14.65
N THR A 76 -0.94 -10.66 -14.95
CA THR A 76 -0.51 -9.32 -14.52
C THR A 76 -1.35 -8.74 -13.38
N ILE A 77 -2.47 -9.35 -13.00
CA ILE A 77 -3.32 -8.84 -11.92
C ILE A 77 -2.60 -8.96 -10.58
N ARG A 78 -2.86 -7.99 -9.71
CA ARG A 78 -2.41 -7.99 -8.33
C ARG A 78 -3.61 -8.07 -7.41
N LEU A 79 -3.47 -8.85 -6.36
CA LEU A 79 -4.53 -9.09 -5.37
C LEU A 79 -4.07 -8.61 -3.99
N LEU A 80 -4.96 -7.91 -3.31
CA LEU A 80 -4.88 -7.65 -1.87
C LEU A 80 -5.96 -8.46 -1.18
N LEU A 81 -5.57 -9.46 -0.40
CA LEU A 81 -6.47 -10.18 0.49
C LEU A 81 -6.44 -9.51 1.87
N VAL A 82 -7.60 -9.07 2.35
CA VAL A 82 -7.75 -8.46 3.67
C VAL A 82 -8.66 -9.33 4.51
N GLU A 83 -8.16 -9.84 5.63
CA GLU A 83 -8.93 -10.57 6.64
C GLU A 83 -8.31 -10.30 8.02
N ARG A 84 -9.09 -9.72 8.92
CA ARG A 84 -8.64 -9.36 10.27
C ARG A 84 -8.75 -10.50 11.28
N ASN A 85 -9.55 -11.51 10.96
CA ASN A 85 -9.69 -12.69 11.80
C ASN A 85 -8.72 -13.79 11.33
N LEU A 86 -7.64 -13.96 12.08
CA LEU A 86 -6.58 -14.93 11.77
C LEU A 86 -7.07 -16.38 11.76
N GLU A 87 -8.05 -16.73 12.62
CA GLU A 87 -8.62 -18.08 12.64
C GLU A 87 -9.39 -18.37 11.34
N ARG A 88 -10.21 -17.42 10.89
CA ARG A 88 -10.93 -17.53 9.60
C ARG A 88 -9.94 -17.65 8.44
N LEU A 89 -8.92 -16.82 8.42
CA LEU A 89 -7.91 -16.85 7.36
C LEU A 89 -7.13 -18.17 7.36
N ALA A 90 -6.68 -18.62 8.53
CA ALA A 90 -5.97 -19.89 8.68
C ALA A 90 -6.84 -21.08 8.25
N GLY A 91 -8.12 -21.09 8.64
CA GLY A 91 -9.08 -22.11 8.22
C GLY A 91 -9.30 -22.11 6.70
N ALA A 92 -9.44 -20.95 6.07
CA ALA A 92 -9.65 -20.83 4.64
C ALA A 92 -8.43 -21.26 3.80
N LEU A 93 -7.23 -21.02 4.33
CA LEU A 93 -5.97 -21.38 3.67
C LEU A 93 -5.45 -22.77 4.06
N ASN A 94 -6.05 -23.41 5.08
CA ASN A 94 -5.61 -24.73 5.52
C ASN A 94 -5.92 -25.79 4.43
N GLY A 95 -4.92 -26.59 4.08
CA GLY A 95 -5.03 -27.60 3.04
C GLY A 95 -4.92 -27.08 1.60
N VAL A 96 -4.78 -25.77 1.41
CA VAL A 96 -4.48 -25.20 0.09
C VAL A 96 -2.99 -25.43 -0.22
N ASP A 97 -2.68 -26.11 -1.31
CA ASP A 97 -1.29 -26.24 -1.83
C ASP A 97 -1.27 -25.81 -3.30
N SER A 98 -1.15 -24.50 -3.52
CA SER A 98 -1.18 -23.91 -4.85
C SER A 98 0.18 -23.31 -5.23
N PRO A 99 0.81 -23.84 -6.30
CA PRO A 99 2.02 -23.24 -6.85
C PRO A 99 1.77 -21.83 -7.44
N VAL A 100 0.54 -21.57 -7.89
CA VAL A 100 0.14 -20.27 -8.43
C VAL A 100 0.14 -19.21 -7.34
N LEU A 101 -0.44 -19.51 -6.17
CA LEU A 101 -0.41 -18.62 -5.01
C LEU A 101 1.01 -18.40 -4.52
N ALA A 102 1.79 -19.48 -4.40
CA ALA A 102 3.19 -19.39 -3.99
C ALA A 102 4.00 -18.47 -4.92
N GLN A 103 3.82 -18.58 -6.22
CA GLN A 103 4.50 -17.70 -7.18
C GLN A 103 3.99 -16.27 -7.09
N ALA A 104 2.68 -16.08 -6.96
CA ALA A 104 2.09 -14.74 -6.84
C ALA A 104 2.58 -13.98 -5.59
N ILE A 105 2.80 -14.67 -4.47
CA ILE A 105 3.40 -14.08 -3.26
C ILE A 105 4.85 -13.65 -3.54
N ARG A 106 5.68 -14.53 -4.10
CA ARG A 106 7.08 -14.19 -4.45
C ARG A 106 7.18 -13.01 -5.40
N ASP A 107 6.27 -12.95 -6.37
CA ASP A 107 6.22 -11.86 -7.36
C ASP A 107 5.55 -10.59 -6.80
N ARG A 108 5.16 -10.60 -5.53
CA ARG A 108 4.39 -9.52 -4.89
C ARG A 108 3.10 -9.16 -5.64
N ARG A 109 2.51 -10.14 -6.30
CA ARG A 109 1.20 -10.04 -6.95
C ARG A 109 0.05 -10.40 -6.02
N LEU A 110 0.30 -11.18 -4.97
CA LEU A 110 -0.62 -11.45 -3.87
C LEU A 110 -0.02 -10.90 -2.59
N ILE A 111 -0.75 -9.99 -1.96
CA ILE A 111 -0.44 -9.44 -0.65
C ILE A 111 -1.55 -9.85 0.30
N VAL A 112 -1.19 -10.33 1.48
CA VAL A 112 -2.11 -10.71 2.54
C VAL A 112 -1.99 -9.68 3.67
N ASP A 113 -3.11 -9.05 4.01
CA ASP A 113 -3.20 -8.10 5.11
C ASP A 113 -4.10 -8.65 6.21
N VAL A 114 -3.52 -8.84 7.38
CA VAL A 114 -4.19 -9.42 8.56
C VAL A 114 -4.52 -8.36 9.63
N GLY A 115 -4.41 -7.08 9.28
CA GLY A 115 -4.73 -5.99 10.18
C GLY A 115 -3.65 -5.69 11.22
N LEU A 116 -2.41 -6.13 11.00
CA LEU A 116 -1.27 -5.69 11.81
C LEU A 116 -1.01 -4.19 11.59
N SER A 117 -1.24 -3.69 10.39
CA SER A 117 -1.34 -2.28 10.05
C SER A 117 -2.14 -2.13 8.74
N GLU A 118 -3.27 -1.41 8.76
CA GLU A 118 -4.10 -1.19 7.57
C GLU A 118 -3.36 -0.41 6.49
N GLU A 119 -2.57 0.60 6.89
CA GLU A 119 -1.79 1.43 5.99
C GLU A 119 -0.68 0.64 5.30
N ASP A 120 -0.03 -0.27 6.02
CA ASP A 120 1.10 -1.04 5.49
C ASP A 120 0.69 -2.02 4.39
N GLY A 121 -0.44 -2.69 4.52
CA GLY A 121 -0.96 -3.61 3.51
C GLY A 121 -1.33 -2.89 2.21
N ILE A 122 -2.03 -1.76 2.32
CA ILE A 122 -2.42 -0.93 1.18
C ILE A 122 -1.20 -0.27 0.54
N GLU A 123 -0.28 0.23 1.34
CA GLU A 123 0.95 0.86 0.83
C GLU A 123 1.79 -0.16 0.05
N ARG A 124 2.03 -1.35 0.60
CA ARG A 124 2.72 -2.44 -0.10
C ARG A 124 2.02 -2.84 -1.39
N PHE A 125 0.68 -2.91 -1.37
CA PHE A 125 -0.14 -3.21 -2.53
C PHE A 125 0.04 -2.18 -3.65
N LEU A 126 0.09 -0.90 -3.28
CA LEU A 126 0.26 0.19 -4.22
C LEU A 126 1.70 0.34 -4.70
N LEU A 127 2.70 0.15 -3.83
CA LEU A 127 4.12 0.19 -4.22
C LEU A 127 4.44 -0.86 -5.31
N ALA A 128 3.67 -1.93 -5.34
CA ALA A 128 3.77 -2.93 -6.38
C ALA A 128 3.04 -2.54 -7.69
N ALA A 129 2.31 -1.43 -7.73
CA ALA A 129 1.57 -1.01 -8.93
C ALA A 129 2.49 -0.47 -10.02
N ASP A 130 2.18 -0.78 -11.28
CA ASP A 130 2.80 -0.13 -12.43
C ASP A 130 2.10 1.21 -12.69
N TYR A 131 2.75 2.30 -12.29
CA TYR A 131 2.24 3.66 -12.49
C TYR A 131 2.41 4.20 -13.91
N SER A 132 2.96 3.44 -14.84
CA SER A 132 2.98 3.80 -16.26
C SER A 132 1.57 3.85 -16.84
N ARG A 133 0.62 3.17 -16.19
CA ARG A 133 -0.82 3.19 -16.50
C ARG A 133 -1.58 3.52 -15.21
N VAL A 134 -2.71 4.23 -15.35
CA VAL A 134 -3.61 4.47 -14.21
C VAL A 134 -4.14 3.12 -13.71
N PRO A 135 -3.80 2.71 -12.48
CA PRO A 135 -4.26 1.44 -11.95
C PRO A 135 -5.79 1.42 -11.86
N ASN A 136 -6.39 0.34 -12.35
CA ASN A 136 -7.81 0.08 -12.20
C ASN A 136 -8.01 -0.91 -11.05
N ILE A 137 -8.44 -0.39 -9.90
CA ILE A 137 -8.70 -1.19 -8.69
C ILE A 137 -10.18 -1.55 -8.65
N LYS A 138 -10.48 -2.81 -8.43
CA LYS A 138 -11.83 -3.33 -8.24
C LYS A 138 -11.92 -4.19 -6.99
N LEU A 139 -13.08 -4.13 -6.34
CA LEU A 139 -13.45 -5.14 -5.35
C LEU A 139 -13.78 -6.44 -6.09
N LEU A 140 -13.27 -7.56 -5.59
CA LEU A 140 -13.70 -8.88 -6.05
C LEU A 140 -15.01 -9.23 -5.33
N ASP A 141 -16.12 -8.97 -6.00
CA ASP A 141 -17.49 -9.23 -5.58
C ASP A 141 -18.16 -10.29 -6.47
N ALA A 142 -17.42 -11.32 -6.80
CA ALA A 142 -17.91 -12.40 -7.67
C ALA A 142 -19.03 -13.24 -6.99
N ARG A 143 -19.04 -13.26 -5.65
CA ARG A 143 -20.09 -13.81 -4.80
C ARG A 143 -20.56 -12.77 -3.78
N PRO A 144 -21.77 -12.93 -3.20
CA PRO A 144 -22.19 -12.08 -2.08
C PRO A 144 -21.19 -12.14 -0.93
N LEU A 145 -20.81 -10.97 -0.43
CA LEU A 145 -19.96 -10.84 0.76
C LEU A 145 -20.81 -10.85 2.03
N ALA A 146 -20.24 -11.30 3.13
CA ALA A 146 -20.84 -11.08 4.44
C ALA A 146 -20.88 -9.57 4.75
N GLU A 147 -21.87 -9.14 5.56
CA GLU A 147 -22.05 -7.70 5.85
C GLU A 147 -20.80 -7.05 6.44
N ALA A 148 -20.11 -7.74 7.36
CA ALA A 148 -18.84 -7.27 7.93
C ALA A 148 -17.73 -7.14 6.88
N ASP A 149 -17.68 -8.06 5.91
CA ASP A 149 -16.69 -8.05 4.84
C ASP A 149 -16.96 -6.92 3.83
N ILE A 150 -18.24 -6.53 3.61
CA ILE A 150 -18.62 -5.39 2.74
C ILE A 150 -18.06 -4.09 3.27
N GLN A 151 -18.25 -3.81 4.55
CA GLN A 151 -17.75 -2.57 5.14
C GLN A 151 -16.21 -2.48 5.04
N MET A 152 -15.52 -3.55 5.37
CA MET A 152 -14.06 -3.64 5.25
C MET A 152 -13.61 -3.44 3.80
N ALA A 153 -14.27 -4.07 2.84
CA ALA A 153 -13.98 -3.94 1.42
C ALA A 153 -14.14 -2.50 0.91
N ASP A 154 -15.20 -1.82 1.35
CA ASP A 154 -15.46 -0.44 0.97
C ASP A 154 -14.41 0.51 1.55
N GLU A 155 -14.02 0.31 2.80
CA GLU A 155 -12.96 1.08 3.47
C GLU A 155 -11.62 0.91 2.74
N MET A 156 -11.19 -0.33 2.50
CA MET A 156 -9.94 -0.64 1.82
C MET A 156 -9.91 -0.09 0.38
N THR A 157 -11.01 -0.26 -0.35
CA THR A 157 -11.11 0.23 -1.73
C THR A 157 -11.07 1.75 -1.79
N ARG A 158 -11.68 2.44 -0.81
CA ARG A 158 -11.65 3.90 -0.69
C ARG A 158 -10.23 4.38 -0.38
N SER A 159 -9.58 3.81 0.63
CA SER A 159 -8.20 4.14 1.00
C SER A 159 -7.24 3.92 -0.15
N ALA A 160 -7.35 2.80 -0.86
CA ALA A 160 -6.53 2.52 -2.03
C ALA A 160 -6.73 3.56 -3.15
N ARG A 161 -7.98 3.98 -3.41
CA ARG A 161 -8.27 5.02 -4.42
C ARG A 161 -7.71 6.39 -4.03
N ASP A 162 -7.80 6.76 -2.76
CA ASP A 162 -7.30 8.05 -2.28
C ASP A 162 -5.78 8.11 -2.33
N LEU A 163 -5.09 7.05 -1.94
CA LEU A 163 -3.64 6.92 -2.10
C LEU A 163 -3.22 7.00 -3.57
N LEU A 164 -3.93 6.31 -4.47
CA LEU A 164 -3.66 6.39 -5.91
C LEU A 164 -3.85 7.79 -6.47
N ARG A 165 -4.88 8.52 -6.03
CA ARG A 165 -5.08 9.93 -6.43
C ARG A 165 -3.93 10.80 -5.97
N THR A 166 -3.47 10.64 -4.74
CA THR A 166 -2.32 11.36 -4.20
C THR A 166 -1.06 11.07 -5.00
N GLN A 167 -0.77 9.80 -5.26
CA GLN A 167 0.39 9.41 -6.06
C GLN A 167 0.32 9.87 -7.52
N ALA A 168 -0.87 9.85 -8.12
CA ALA A 168 -1.07 10.39 -9.48
C ALA A 168 -0.82 11.91 -9.52
N CYS A 169 -1.22 12.63 -8.47
CA CYS A 169 -0.93 14.06 -8.31
C CYS A 169 0.58 14.31 -8.19
N ASP A 170 1.27 13.53 -7.36
CA ASP A 170 2.73 13.61 -7.18
C ASP A 170 3.48 13.29 -8.49
N MET A 171 3.05 12.26 -9.21
CA MET A 171 3.62 11.90 -10.51
C MET A 171 3.42 13.03 -11.54
N SER A 172 2.23 13.63 -11.57
CA SER A 172 1.93 14.78 -12.43
C SER A 172 2.85 15.97 -12.11
N THR A 173 3.03 16.26 -10.82
CA THR A 173 3.91 17.31 -10.33
C THR A 173 5.38 17.03 -10.69
N ARG A 174 5.85 15.81 -10.47
CA ARG A 174 7.22 15.39 -10.87
C ARG A 174 7.43 15.47 -12.38
N LYS A 175 6.43 15.07 -13.18
CA LYS A 175 6.50 15.18 -14.64
C LYS A 175 6.57 16.63 -15.10
N LYS A 176 5.82 17.52 -14.46
CA LYS A 176 5.81 18.96 -14.78
C LYS A 176 7.08 19.68 -14.36
N PHE A 177 7.55 19.43 -13.14
CA PHE A 177 8.64 20.20 -12.52
C PHE A 177 9.96 19.42 -12.40
N GLY A 178 9.98 18.11 -12.64
CA GLY A 178 11.15 17.26 -12.37
C GLY A 178 12.41 17.72 -13.11
N LYS A 179 12.29 18.17 -14.35
CA LYS A 179 13.42 18.71 -15.12
C LYS A 179 13.98 19.99 -14.48
N GLU A 180 13.08 20.87 -14.04
CA GLU A 180 13.47 22.11 -13.38
C GLU A 180 14.15 21.82 -12.03
N TRP A 181 13.59 20.95 -11.22
CA TRP A 181 14.19 20.52 -9.95
C TRP A 181 15.57 19.91 -10.13
N GLN A 182 15.75 19.03 -11.14
CA GLN A 182 17.07 18.49 -11.46
C GLN A 182 18.06 19.57 -11.85
N GLN A 183 17.65 20.53 -12.69
CA GLN A 183 18.51 21.65 -13.08
C GLN A 183 18.89 22.55 -11.90
N GLN A 184 17.93 22.82 -11.00
CA GLN A 184 18.20 23.59 -9.78
C GLN A 184 19.15 22.84 -8.86
N THR A 185 18.95 21.53 -8.68
CA THR A 185 19.87 20.69 -7.89
C THR A 185 21.29 20.76 -8.45
N LEU A 186 21.46 20.57 -9.76
CA LEU A 186 22.79 20.65 -10.39
C LEU A 186 23.43 22.03 -10.24
N ARG A 187 22.66 23.10 -10.38
CA ARG A 187 23.15 24.48 -10.17
C ARG A 187 23.56 24.74 -8.71
N ASN A 188 22.91 24.09 -7.77
CA ASN A 188 23.19 24.26 -6.34
C ASN A 188 24.37 23.41 -5.84
N ILE A 189 24.80 22.38 -6.58
CA ILE A 189 25.94 21.52 -6.18
C ILE A 189 27.18 22.31 -5.78
N PRO A 190 27.67 23.32 -6.55
CA PRO A 190 28.85 24.09 -6.16
C PRO A 190 28.68 24.85 -4.84
N HIS A 191 27.44 25.26 -4.51
CA HIS A 191 27.13 25.91 -3.24
C HIS A 191 27.09 24.89 -2.10
N ILE A 192 26.45 23.74 -2.33
CA ILE A 192 26.35 22.64 -1.34
C ILE A 192 27.74 22.16 -0.91
N ILE A 193 28.68 21.99 -1.87
CA ILE A 193 30.04 21.52 -1.59
C ILE A 193 30.85 22.55 -0.78
N ARG A 194 30.59 23.84 -0.96
CA ARG A 194 31.34 24.92 -0.30
C ARG A 194 30.84 25.24 1.10
N HIS A 195 29.67 24.77 1.47
CA HIS A 195 29.06 25.06 2.76
C HIS A 195 28.97 23.81 3.64
N PRO A 196 29.13 23.93 4.95
CA PRO A 196 28.91 22.82 5.87
C PRO A 196 27.46 22.34 5.74
N GLY A 197 27.25 21.02 5.76
CA GLY A 197 25.91 20.44 5.76
C GLY A 197 25.13 20.78 7.03
N VAL A 198 23.80 20.61 6.97
CA VAL A 198 22.90 20.85 8.10
C VAL A 198 23.30 20.09 9.38
N GLN A 199 24.02 18.98 9.23
CA GLN A 199 24.55 18.19 10.35
C GLN A 199 25.44 19.03 11.28
N SER A 200 26.15 20.05 10.76
CA SER A 200 26.98 20.95 11.55
C SER A 200 26.15 21.79 12.52
N LEU A 201 24.84 21.91 12.32
CA LEU A 201 23.94 22.67 13.18
C LEU A 201 23.30 21.82 14.28
N PHE A 202 23.46 20.49 14.25
CA PHE A 202 22.86 19.62 15.25
C PHE A 202 23.43 19.92 16.63
N GLY A 203 22.53 20.07 17.60
CA GLY A 203 22.87 20.38 18.97
C GLY A 203 23.27 21.83 19.26
N GLN A 204 23.55 22.68 18.24
CA GLN A 204 23.96 24.07 18.47
C GLN A 204 22.84 24.96 18.97
N PHE A 205 21.60 24.61 18.74
CA PHE A 205 20.41 25.36 19.11
C PHE A 205 19.57 24.66 20.19
N ALA A 206 20.18 23.81 21.00
CA ALA A 206 19.48 23.16 22.10
C ALA A 206 18.86 24.19 23.05
N GLY A 207 17.55 24.11 23.30
CA GLY A 207 16.80 25.03 24.14
C GLY A 207 16.44 26.38 23.50
N VAL A 208 16.85 26.62 22.25
CA VAL A 208 16.44 27.82 21.49
C VAL A 208 15.15 27.52 20.73
N PRO A 209 14.06 28.32 20.90
CA PRO A 209 12.84 28.13 20.13
C PRO A 209 13.09 28.28 18.63
N ALA A 210 12.42 27.48 17.82
CA ALA A 210 12.43 27.60 16.37
C ALA A 210 11.11 28.19 15.86
N LEU A 211 11.21 29.14 14.94
CA LEU A 211 10.08 29.73 14.23
C LEU A 211 10.13 29.30 12.78
N VAL A 212 9.15 28.52 12.36
CA VAL A 212 8.99 28.10 10.96
C VAL A 212 8.09 29.12 10.26
N VAL A 213 8.58 29.70 9.17
CA VAL A 213 7.91 30.76 8.42
C VAL A 213 7.62 30.29 6.99
N GLY A 214 6.35 30.29 6.61
CA GLY A 214 5.90 30.05 5.24
C GLY A 214 5.60 31.35 4.51
N ALA A 215 5.73 31.36 3.17
CA ALA A 215 5.46 32.52 2.33
C ALA A 215 3.94 32.72 2.11
N GLY A 216 3.21 33.03 3.18
CA GLY A 216 1.76 33.32 3.13
C GLY A 216 1.46 34.81 3.28
N PRO A 217 0.26 35.29 2.90
CA PRO A 217 -0.13 36.72 3.01
C PRO A 217 -0.05 37.26 4.44
N SER A 218 -0.32 36.40 5.44
CA SER A 218 -0.23 36.77 6.88
C SER A 218 1.19 37.03 7.36
N LEU A 219 2.21 36.70 6.56
CA LEU A 219 3.59 36.93 6.93
C LEU A 219 3.89 38.44 7.03
N ASP A 220 3.31 39.26 6.18
CA ASP A 220 3.53 40.69 6.15
C ASP A 220 3.19 41.35 7.49
N ASP A 221 2.13 40.86 8.15
CA ASP A 221 1.66 41.38 9.44
C ASP A 221 2.63 41.04 10.60
N VAL A 222 3.36 39.93 10.50
CA VAL A 222 4.22 39.41 11.56
C VAL A 222 5.71 39.70 11.36
N ILE A 223 6.14 40.12 10.16
CA ILE A 223 7.54 40.49 9.86
C ILE A 223 8.12 41.49 10.87
N PRO A 224 7.42 42.60 11.29
CA PRO A 224 7.94 43.54 12.26
C PRO A 224 8.27 42.88 13.60
N TYR A 225 7.44 41.93 14.04
CA TYR A 225 7.67 41.18 15.29
C TYR A 225 8.84 40.22 15.17
N ILE A 226 8.94 39.51 14.05
CA ILE A 226 10.06 38.60 13.77
C ILE A 226 11.37 39.37 13.81
N ARG A 227 11.45 40.54 13.17
CA ARG A 227 12.64 41.42 13.17
C ARG A 227 12.99 41.89 14.57
N LYS A 228 12.00 42.28 15.38
CA LYS A 228 12.18 42.76 16.74
C LYS A 228 12.77 41.69 17.68
N PHE A 229 12.37 40.44 17.52
CA PHE A 229 12.74 39.34 18.40
C PHE A 229 13.69 38.32 17.78
N ARG A 230 14.27 38.61 16.62
CA ARG A 230 15.10 37.68 15.83
C ARG A 230 16.24 37.00 16.58
N GLN A 231 16.70 37.59 17.67
CA GLN A 231 17.80 37.04 18.49
C GLN A 231 17.33 36.02 19.52
N ARG A 232 16.02 35.80 19.65
CA ARG A 232 15.43 34.87 20.66
C ARG A 232 15.05 33.52 20.10
N PHE A 233 15.12 33.34 18.79
CA PHE A 233 14.71 32.11 18.14
C PHE A 233 15.45 31.90 16.81
N VAL A 234 15.53 30.66 16.40
CA VAL A 234 16.00 30.29 15.04
C VAL A 234 14.85 30.45 14.07
N VAL A 235 15.08 31.16 12.97
CA VAL A 235 14.07 31.30 11.89
C VAL A 235 14.38 30.32 10.79
N ILE A 236 13.39 29.46 10.46
CA ILE A 236 13.45 28.53 9.36
C ILE A 236 12.42 28.97 8.33
N CYS A 237 12.89 29.42 7.18
CA CYS A 237 12.03 29.84 6.07
C CYS A 237 11.79 28.66 5.13
N VAL A 238 10.51 28.40 4.83
CA VAL A 238 10.06 27.43 3.82
C VAL A 238 9.32 28.18 2.71
N GLY A 239 9.77 27.98 1.45
CA GLY A 239 9.18 28.64 0.30
C GLY A 239 9.74 28.14 -1.01
#